data_60d0d011d01695f046b181b16b3cc54e
#
_entry.id   60d0d011d01695f046b181b16b3cc54e
#
_cell.length_a   1.000
_cell.length_b   1.000
_cell.length_c   1.000
_cell.angle_alpha   90.00
_cell.angle_beta   90.00
_cell.angle_gamma   90.00
#
_symmetry.space_group_name_H-M   'P 1'
#
loop_
_entity.id
_entity.type
_entity.pdbx_description
1 polymer ?
#
loop_
_entity_poly.entity_id
_entity_poly.type
_entity_poly.pdbx_seq_one_letter_code
_entity_poly.pdbx_strand_id
1 'polypeptide(L)'
;MNRLILKYAYPITSIILAILAWVVYRIFSAGGSGLIGFVVVTVIVWGLGTVVFLYLWPTFAYSAYKRAIVRHGLGDGPVPVNTLYATPNLASPAASNASLLATGTDDVLYIGGLLDLAKGPLVLHVPDMAGRYYSVQFTDPSDGANFAYVGKRSTGTAAGEYLISGPGWKGTVSPGMTQIASPNNAVLVIGRVFVESASDLPTAYGLAQQI
;
A
#
# COMPACT_ATOMS: atom_id res chain seq x y z
N MET A 1 9.39 3.96 0.65
CA MET A 1 9.12 5.37 0.23
C MET A 1 10.44 6.11 0.26
N ASN A 2 10.89 6.58 -0.89
CA ASN A 2 12.25 7.07 -1.10
C ASN A 2 12.54 8.24 -0.13
N ARG A 3 13.54 8.10 0.75
CA ARG A 3 14.01 9.18 1.66
C ARG A 3 14.28 10.50 0.92
N LEU A 4 14.58 10.42 -0.37
CA LEU A 4 14.70 11.55 -1.28
C LEU A 4 13.37 12.32 -1.47
N ILE A 5 12.24 11.66 -1.65
CA ILE A 5 10.94 12.34 -1.86
C ILE A 5 10.53 13.09 -0.60
N LEU A 6 10.65 12.48 0.58
CA LEU A 6 10.40 13.17 1.86
C LEU A 6 11.42 14.29 2.14
N LYS A 7 12.69 14.07 1.79
CA LYS A 7 13.75 15.06 1.99
C LYS A 7 13.56 16.33 1.16
N TYR A 8 12.95 16.21 -0.03
CA TYR A 8 12.77 17.36 -0.93
C TYR A 8 11.32 17.86 -1.01
N ALA A 9 10.32 17.04 -0.68
CA ALA A 9 8.92 17.48 -0.69
C ALA A 9 8.67 18.59 0.34
N TYR A 10 9.24 18.47 1.53
CA TYR A 10 9.07 19.48 2.60
C TYR A 10 9.68 20.84 2.24
N PRO A 11 10.96 20.95 1.82
CA PRO A 11 11.53 22.23 1.41
C PRO A 11 10.87 22.81 0.14
N ILE A 12 10.48 21.97 -0.82
CA ILE A 12 9.81 22.45 -2.04
C ILE A 12 8.45 23.04 -1.73
N THR A 13 7.63 22.37 -0.92
CA THR A 13 6.32 22.90 -0.50
C THR A 13 6.48 24.17 0.34
N SER A 14 7.48 24.23 1.22
CA SER A 14 7.76 25.42 2.02
C SER A 14 8.19 26.59 1.15
N ILE A 15 9.00 26.38 0.12
CA ILE A 15 9.42 27.41 -0.83
C ILE A 15 8.22 27.90 -1.65
N ILE A 16 7.38 27.02 -2.14
CA ILE A 16 6.16 27.37 -2.90
C ILE A 16 5.21 28.20 -2.02
N LEU A 17 5.00 27.81 -0.76
CA LEU A 17 4.17 28.57 0.18
C LEU A 17 4.78 29.93 0.50
N ALA A 18 6.10 30.02 0.66
CA ALA A 18 6.79 31.30 0.89
C ALA A 18 6.66 32.25 -0.33
N ILE A 19 6.79 31.72 -1.56
CA ILE A 19 6.59 32.51 -2.79
C ILE A 19 5.14 32.97 -2.90
N LEU A 20 4.17 32.11 -2.63
CA LEU A 20 2.75 32.47 -2.65
C LEU A 20 2.44 33.54 -1.58
N ALA A 21 2.95 33.37 -0.38
CA ALA A 21 2.79 34.37 0.69
C ALA A 21 3.43 35.72 0.30
N TRP A 22 4.61 35.71 -0.34
CA TRP A 22 5.26 36.93 -0.81
C TRP A 22 4.48 37.61 -1.95
N VAL A 23 3.96 36.84 -2.93
CA VAL A 23 3.12 37.38 -4.01
C VAL A 23 1.85 38.00 -3.44
N VAL A 24 1.17 37.32 -2.52
CA VAL A 24 0.00 37.82 -1.82
C VAL A 24 0.32 39.10 -1.06
N TYR A 25 1.45 39.12 -0.30
CA TYR A 25 1.92 40.33 0.39
C TYR A 25 2.14 41.51 -0.58
N ARG A 26 2.79 41.25 -1.73
CA ARG A 26 3.04 42.30 -2.76
C ARG A 26 1.75 42.86 -3.35
N ILE A 27 0.76 42.01 -3.62
CA ILE A 27 -0.56 42.45 -4.14
C ILE A 27 -1.25 43.34 -3.12
N PHE A 28 -1.28 42.95 -1.84
CA PHE A 28 -1.97 43.68 -0.79
C PHE A 28 -1.21 44.93 -0.33
N SER A 29 0.10 44.92 -0.31
CA SER A 29 0.90 46.10 0.02
C SER A 29 0.77 47.20 -1.04
N ALA A 30 0.61 46.85 -2.31
CA ALA A 30 0.37 47.81 -3.39
C ALA A 30 -1.03 48.44 -3.36
N GLY A 31 -2.02 47.72 -2.79
CA GLY A 31 -3.43 48.17 -2.73
C GLY A 31 -3.86 48.87 -1.44
N GLY A 32 -2.97 49.11 -0.47
CA GLY A 32 -3.28 49.83 0.78
C GLY A 32 -4.16 49.07 1.78
N SER A 33 -4.40 47.76 1.58
CA SER A 33 -5.29 46.94 2.42
C SER A 33 -4.68 46.44 3.76
N GLY A 34 -3.43 46.80 4.01
CA GLY A 34 -2.77 46.59 5.30
C GLY A 34 -2.60 45.13 5.77
N LEU A 35 -2.09 44.99 7.01
CA LEU A 35 -1.79 43.72 7.66
C LEU A 35 -2.98 42.79 7.76
N ILE A 36 -4.19 43.30 8.00
CA ILE A 36 -5.41 42.50 8.15
C ILE A 36 -5.75 41.75 6.84
N GLY A 37 -5.69 42.45 5.70
CA GLY A 37 -5.94 41.83 4.40
C GLY A 37 -4.93 40.72 4.09
N PHE A 38 -3.64 40.94 4.40
CA PHE A 38 -2.60 39.91 4.27
C PHE A 38 -2.90 38.67 5.11
N VAL A 39 -3.23 38.84 6.38
CA VAL A 39 -3.53 37.72 7.30
C VAL A 39 -4.76 36.95 6.80
N VAL A 40 -5.84 37.63 6.41
CA VAL A 40 -7.06 36.97 5.93
C VAL A 40 -6.78 36.13 4.68
N VAL A 41 -6.10 36.69 3.70
CA VAL A 41 -5.78 35.93 2.46
C VAL A 41 -4.83 34.78 2.76
N THR A 42 -3.85 34.97 3.62
CA THR A 42 -2.94 33.88 4.02
C THR A 42 -3.69 32.71 4.66
N VAL A 43 -4.63 33.00 5.58
CA VAL A 43 -5.47 31.98 6.22
C VAL A 43 -6.34 31.25 5.20
N ILE A 44 -6.96 31.97 4.25
CA ILE A 44 -7.78 31.39 3.20
C ILE A 44 -6.94 30.48 2.29
N VAL A 45 -5.80 30.97 1.80
CA VAL A 45 -4.89 30.19 0.93
C VAL A 45 -4.36 28.96 1.65
N TRP A 46 -4.00 29.09 2.93
CA TRP A 46 -3.55 27.97 3.74
C TRP A 46 -4.66 26.93 3.97
N GLY A 47 -5.87 27.40 4.31
CA GLY A 47 -7.04 26.52 4.49
C GLY A 47 -7.40 25.76 3.22
N LEU A 48 -7.53 26.47 2.09
CA LEU A 48 -7.78 25.83 0.78
C LEU A 48 -6.67 24.88 0.38
N GLY A 49 -5.40 25.28 0.54
CA GLY A 49 -4.25 24.45 0.26
C GLY A 49 -4.23 23.17 1.10
N THR A 50 -4.61 23.27 2.37
CA THR A 50 -4.74 22.11 3.26
C THR A 50 -5.82 21.15 2.79
N VAL A 51 -7.00 21.63 2.42
CA VAL A 51 -8.09 20.80 1.89
C VAL A 51 -7.67 20.10 0.60
N VAL A 52 -7.07 20.81 -0.34
CA VAL A 52 -6.56 20.24 -1.60
C VAL A 52 -5.48 19.19 -1.33
N PHE A 53 -4.57 19.48 -0.39
CA PHE A 53 -3.53 18.54 0.00
C PHE A 53 -4.12 17.26 0.59
N LEU A 54 -5.03 17.38 1.55
CA LEU A 54 -5.68 16.21 2.19
C LEU A 54 -6.44 15.35 1.17
N TYR A 55 -7.06 15.99 0.18
CA TYR A 55 -7.80 15.28 -0.87
C TYR A 55 -6.88 14.59 -1.90
N LEU A 56 -5.81 15.24 -2.33
CA LEU A 56 -4.92 14.72 -3.38
C LEU A 56 -3.79 13.83 -2.84
N TRP A 57 -3.38 14.03 -1.59
CA TRP A 57 -2.24 13.32 -1.01
C TRP A 57 -2.38 11.80 -1.02
N PRO A 58 -3.51 11.18 -0.64
CA PRO A 58 -3.65 9.73 -0.68
C PRO A 58 -3.45 9.16 -2.09
N THR A 59 -4.02 9.80 -3.10
CA THR A 59 -3.86 9.41 -4.51
C THR A 59 -2.42 9.52 -4.98
N PHE A 60 -1.74 10.61 -4.61
CA PHE A 60 -0.32 10.82 -4.93
C PHE A 60 0.57 9.79 -4.22
N ALA A 61 0.37 9.59 -2.92
CA ALA A 61 1.12 8.66 -2.11
C ALA A 61 0.95 7.22 -2.63
N TYR A 62 -0.28 6.80 -2.92
CA TYR A 62 -0.56 5.49 -3.52
C TYR A 62 0.11 5.34 -4.89
N SER A 63 0.02 6.34 -5.76
CA SER A 63 0.63 6.30 -7.09
C SER A 63 2.16 6.23 -7.02
N ALA A 64 2.77 6.89 -6.06
CA ALA A 64 4.21 6.82 -5.81
C ALA A 64 4.63 5.44 -5.27
N TYR A 65 3.85 4.91 -4.33
CA TYR A 65 4.06 3.59 -3.76
C TYR A 65 3.89 2.48 -4.82
N LYS A 66 2.80 2.51 -5.61
CA LYS A 66 2.58 1.60 -6.74
C LYS A 66 3.76 1.62 -7.72
N ARG A 67 4.23 2.82 -8.10
CA ARG A 67 5.40 2.95 -8.99
C ARG A 67 6.68 2.38 -8.38
N ALA A 68 6.87 2.54 -7.07
CA ALA A 68 8.02 2.00 -6.38
C ALA A 68 8.01 0.46 -6.39
N ILE A 69 6.89 -0.17 -6.06
CA ILE A 69 6.74 -1.64 -6.09
C ILE A 69 6.93 -2.18 -7.52
N VAL A 70 6.24 -1.60 -8.49
CA VAL A 70 6.26 -2.09 -9.88
C VAL A 70 7.66 -1.94 -10.50
N ARG A 71 8.43 -0.91 -10.13
CA ARG A 71 9.76 -0.64 -10.73
C ARG A 71 10.92 -1.23 -9.94
N HIS A 72 10.84 -1.21 -8.63
CA HIS A 72 11.95 -1.60 -7.74
C HIS A 72 11.66 -2.88 -6.95
N GLY A 73 10.37 -3.29 -6.89
CA GLY A 73 9.93 -4.48 -6.19
C GLY A 73 9.95 -4.35 -4.67
N LEU A 74 9.89 -5.50 -4.02
CA LEU A 74 9.87 -5.65 -2.57
C LEU A 74 11.22 -6.13 -1.98
N GLY A 75 12.24 -6.23 -2.83
CA GLY A 75 13.59 -6.69 -2.45
C GLY A 75 14.42 -7.11 -3.66
N ASP A 76 13.96 -8.06 -4.43
CA ASP A 76 14.77 -8.72 -5.47
C ASP A 76 14.36 -8.37 -6.90
N GLY A 77 13.73 -7.24 -7.12
CA GLY A 77 13.37 -6.78 -8.44
C GLY A 77 11.89 -6.40 -8.60
N PRO A 78 11.49 -5.96 -9.80
CA PRO A 78 10.14 -5.46 -10.07
C PRO A 78 9.05 -6.50 -9.78
N VAL A 79 7.95 -6.04 -9.15
CA VAL A 79 6.75 -6.86 -8.95
C VAL A 79 5.63 -6.30 -9.84
N PRO A 80 5.26 -7.00 -10.94
CA PRO A 80 4.19 -6.57 -11.81
C PRO A 80 2.85 -6.52 -11.07
N VAL A 81 1.93 -5.66 -11.54
CA VAL A 81 0.55 -5.66 -11.06
C VAL A 81 -0.10 -7.01 -11.34
N ASN A 82 -0.94 -7.49 -10.45
CA ASN A 82 -1.58 -8.81 -10.47
C ASN A 82 -0.60 -9.98 -10.27
N THR A 83 0.53 -9.71 -9.62
CA THR A 83 1.49 -10.71 -9.19
C THR A 83 1.76 -10.51 -7.70
N LEU A 84 1.84 -11.60 -6.94
CA LEU A 84 2.32 -11.60 -5.58
C LEU A 84 3.78 -12.05 -5.56
N TYR A 85 4.56 -11.44 -4.67
CA TYR A 85 5.96 -11.76 -4.49
C TYR A 85 6.22 -12.14 -3.04
N ALA A 86 6.79 -13.33 -2.83
CA ALA A 86 7.23 -13.79 -1.52
C ALA A 86 8.69 -13.40 -1.28
N THR A 87 8.98 -12.76 -0.15
CA THR A 87 10.37 -12.41 0.22
C THR A 87 11.12 -13.67 0.64
N PRO A 88 12.34 -13.93 0.12
CA PRO A 88 13.11 -15.14 0.45
C PRO A 88 13.71 -15.11 1.85
N ASN A 89 13.81 -13.94 2.46
CA ASN A 89 14.44 -13.73 3.76
C ASN A 89 13.48 -13.03 4.73
N LEU A 90 13.71 -13.26 6.02
CA LEU A 90 13.04 -12.52 7.08
C LEU A 90 13.38 -11.04 6.97
N ALA A 91 12.38 -10.18 7.17
CA ALA A 91 12.56 -8.73 7.18
C ALA A 91 13.08 -8.25 8.54
N SER A 92 14.19 -8.83 9.00
CA SER A 92 14.83 -8.43 10.27
C SER A 92 15.22 -6.95 10.25
N PRO A 93 15.04 -6.22 11.36
CA PRO A 93 15.52 -4.84 11.50
C PRO A 93 17.01 -4.67 11.21
N ALA A 94 17.79 -5.73 11.39
CA ALA A 94 19.22 -5.77 11.10
C ALA A 94 19.53 -5.97 9.60
N ALA A 95 18.55 -6.36 8.78
CA ALA A 95 18.75 -6.54 7.35
C ALA A 95 18.82 -5.19 6.64
N SER A 96 19.87 -4.96 5.85
CA SER A 96 20.07 -3.72 5.09
C SER A 96 18.98 -3.43 4.04
N ASN A 97 18.17 -4.44 3.71
CA ASN A 97 17.09 -4.40 2.71
C ASN A 97 15.73 -4.52 3.39
N ALA A 98 15.46 -3.70 4.41
CA ALA A 98 14.12 -3.63 5.00
C ALA A 98 13.08 -3.41 3.90
N SER A 99 12.19 -4.40 3.73
CA SER A 99 11.10 -4.38 2.75
C SER A 99 10.27 -3.11 2.89
N LEU A 100 9.84 -2.53 1.77
CA LEU A 100 8.90 -1.40 1.72
C LEU A 100 7.56 -1.69 2.41
N LEU A 101 7.28 -2.97 2.70
CA LEU A 101 6.01 -3.44 3.29
C LEU A 101 6.09 -3.67 4.80
N ALA A 102 7.27 -3.63 5.41
CA ALA A 102 7.43 -4.22 6.73
C ALA A 102 8.03 -3.29 7.76
N THR A 103 7.42 -3.27 8.92
CA THR A 103 8.13 -3.19 10.18
C THR A 103 8.90 -4.51 10.34
N GLY A 104 10.19 -4.46 10.69
CA GLY A 104 11.00 -5.68 10.81
C GLY A 104 10.35 -6.73 11.69
N THR A 105 10.51 -7.98 11.30
CA THR A 105 10.07 -9.16 12.04
C THR A 105 11.06 -10.29 11.82
N ASP A 106 11.26 -11.09 12.85
CA ASP A 106 12.23 -12.20 12.84
C ASP A 106 11.54 -13.57 12.74
N ASP A 107 10.22 -13.60 12.55
CA ASP A 107 9.42 -14.82 12.61
C ASP A 107 8.46 -15.03 11.43
N VAL A 108 8.38 -14.11 10.48
CA VAL A 108 7.54 -14.29 9.28
C VAL A 108 8.22 -13.86 8.00
N LEU A 109 7.91 -14.57 6.92
CA LEU A 109 8.16 -14.11 5.56
C LEU A 109 7.00 -13.23 5.09
N TYR A 110 7.30 -12.21 4.31
CA TYR A 110 6.29 -11.36 3.71
C TYR A 110 5.97 -11.80 2.29
N ILE A 111 4.69 -11.65 1.95
CA ILE A 111 4.18 -11.73 0.59
C ILE A 111 3.55 -10.38 0.30
N GLY A 112 3.78 -9.82 -0.86
CA GLY A 112 3.22 -8.54 -1.21
C GLY A 112 2.95 -8.38 -2.69
N GLY A 113 1.95 -7.55 -3.00
CA GLY A 113 1.63 -7.22 -4.38
C GLY A 113 0.48 -6.23 -4.47
N LEU A 114 0.25 -5.79 -5.69
CA LEU A 114 -0.82 -4.87 -6.04
C LEU A 114 -1.72 -5.53 -7.07
N LEU A 115 -3.02 -5.57 -6.79
CA LEU A 115 -4.00 -6.10 -7.73
C LEU A 115 -4.76 -4.95 -8.39
N ASP A 116 -5.09 -5.15 -9.67
CA ASP A 116 -5.95 -4.29 -10.46
C ASP A 116 -7.10 -5.14 -11.02
N LEU A 117 -8.27 -4.96 -10.44
CA LEU A 117 -9.49 -5.71 -10.74
C LEU A 117 -10.34 -5.05 -11.84
N ALA A 118 -9.86 -3.96 -12.45
CA ALA A 118 -10.63 -3.23 -13.47
C ALA A 118 -10.90 -4.07 -14.73
N LYS A 119 -10.05 -5.07 -15.02
CA LYS A 119 -10.20 -5.96 -16.18
C LYS A 119 -10.96 -7.25 -15.87
N GLY A 120 -11.22 -7.55 -14.62
CA GLY A 120 -11.90 -8.75 -14.16
C GLY A 120 -11.42 -9.25 -12.81
N PRO A 121 -12.06 -10.29 -12.27
CA PRO A 121 -11.65 -10.89 -11.02
C PRO A 121 -10.33 -11.65 -11.17
N LEU A 122 -9.66 -11.85 -10.04
CA LEU A 122 -8.44 -12.63 -9.92
C LEU A 122 -8.68 -13.78 -8.93
N VAL A 123 -7.92 -14.85 -9.10
CA VAL A 123 -7.96 -15.98 -8.17
C VAL A 123 -6.69 -15.98 -7.34
N LEU A 124 -6.85 -15.98 -6.01
CA LEU A 124 -5.78 -16.29 -5.08
C LEU A 124 -5.82 -17.78 -4.78
N HIS A 125 -4.75 -18.47 -5.05
CA HIS A 125 -4.49 -19.84 -4.58
C HIS A 125 -3.80 -19.81 -3.22
N VAL A 126 -4.22 -20.68 -2.32
CA VAL A 126 -3.53 -20.94 -1.05
C VAL A 126 -3.30 -22.44 -0.95
N PRO A 127 -2.04 -22.91 -0.82
CA PRO A 127 -1.74 -24.32 -0.64
C PRO A 127 -2.19 -24.82 0.74
N ASP A 128 -2.13 -26.12 0.98
CA ASP A 128 -2.27 -26.65 2.34
C ASP A 128 -1.09 -26.17 3.19
N MET A 129 -1.40 -25.35 4.18
CA MET A 129 -0.42 -24.76 5.09
C MET A 129 -0.04 -25.68 6.25
N ALA A 130 -0.57 -26.91 6.29
CA ALA A 130 -0.25 -27.95 7.29
C ALA A 130 -0.31 -27.45 8.76
N GLY A 131 -1.31 -26.63 9.07
CA GLY A 131 -1.48 -26.03 10.40
C GLY A 131 -0.57 -24.83 10.70
N ARG A 132 0.35 -24.46 9.79
CA ARG A 132 1.23 -23.28 9.91
C ARG A 132 0.40 -22.00 9.99
N TYR A 133 0.84 -21.05 10.80
CA TYR A 133 0.26 -19.71 10.77
C TYR A 133 0.63 -19.00 9.48
N TYR A 134 -0.39 -18.48 8.84
CA TYR A 134 -0.27 -17.56 7.71
C TYR A 134 -1.44 -16.57 7.74
N SER A 135 -1.28 -15.46 7.08
CA SER A 135 -2.35 -14.50 6.81
C SER A 135 -2.08 -13.76 5.51
N VAL A 136 -3.11 -13.58 4.70
CA VAL A 136 -3.12 -12.71 3.52
C VAL A 136 -4.18 -11.65 3.77
N GLN A 137 -3.75 -10.41 3.85
CA GLN A 137 -4.54 -9.23 4.15
C GLN A 137 -4.82 -8.49 2.85
N PHE A 138 -6.07 -8.11 2.64
CA PHE A 138 -6.51 -7.30 1.51
C PHE A 138 -6.88 -5.90 2.01
N THR A 139 -6.21 -4.90 1.50
CA THR A 139 -6.32 -3.51 1.92
C THR A 139 -6.80 -2.65 0.76
N ASP A 140 -7.79 -1.80 1.01
CA ASP A 140 -8.15 -0.72 0.11
C ASP A 140 -7.11 0.40 0.23
N PRO A 141 -6.32 0.70 -0.82
CA PRO A 141 -5.30 1.72 -0.73
C PRO A 141 -5.85 3.16 -0.72
N SER A 142 -7.14 3.35 -0.91
CA SER A 142 -7.75 4.69 -0.91
C SER A 142 -7.96 5.26 0.50
N ASP A 143 -8.25 4.39 1.46
CA ASP A 143 -8.49 4.75 2.86
C ASP A 143 -7.61 3.97 3.86
N GLY A 144 -6.88 2.96 3.36
CA GLY A 144 -6.04 2.10 4.19
C GLY A 144 -6.82 1.03 4.97
N ALA A 145 -8.13 0.87 4.72
CA ALA A 145 -8.94 -0.11 5.42
C ALA A 145 -8.69 -1.54 4.91
N ASN A 146 -8.58 -2.47 5.84
CA ASN A 146 -8.52 -3.88 5.53
C ASN A 146 -9.95 -4.42 5.40
N PHE A 147 -10.31 -4.93 4.23
CA PHE A 147 -11.67 -5.42 3.97
C PHE A 147 -11.80 -6.94 4.02
N ALA A 148 -10.70 -7.68 3.90
CA ALA A 148 -10.72 -9.14 4.00
C ALA A 148 -9.40 -9.72 4.49
N TYR A 149 -9.47 -10.92 5.04
CA TYR A 149 -8.33 -11.73 5.44
C TYR A 149 -8.55 -13.18 5.03
N VAL A 150 -7.52 -13.80 4.46
CA VAL A 150 -7.40 -15.24 4.26
C VAL A 150 -6.26 -15.72 5.13
N GLY A 151 -6.48 -16.73 5.97
CA GLY A 151 -5.43 -17.18 6.87
C GLY A 151 -5.92 -18.11 7.97
N LYS A 152 -4.99 -18.62 8.76
CA LYS A 152 -5.28 -19.59 9.83
C LYS A 152 -6.44 -19.18 10.71
N ARG A 153 -6.57 -17.89 11.04
CA ARG A 153 -7.60 -17.39 11.96
C ARG A 153 -8.95 -17.12 11.31
N SER A 154 -8.98 -16.94 10.00
CA SER A 154 -10.20 -16.57 9.24
C SER A 154 -10.75 -17.71 8.40
N THR A 155 -9.90 -18.45 7.71
CA THR A 155 -10.30 -19.49 6.73
C THR A 155 -9.70 -20.87 7.03
N GLY A 156 -8.86 -20.98 8.06
CA GLY A 156 -8.17 -22.23 8.37
C GLY A 156 -6.84 -22.37 7.60
N THR A 157 -6.32 -23.61 7.56
CA THR A 157 -5.00 -23.90 6.97
C THR A 157 -5.06 -24.89 5.79
N ALA A 158 -6.24 -25.40 5.45
CA ALA A 158 -6.44 -26.25 4.28
C ALA A 158 -6.26 -25.45 2.98
N ALA A 159 -5.88 -26.14 1.91
CA ALA A 159 -5.81 -25.52 0.58
C ALA A 159 -7.15 -24.90 0.17
N GLY A 160 -7.09 -23.77 -0.54
CA GLY A 160 -8.29 -23.07 -0.96
C GLY A 160 -8.08 -22.11 -2.13
N GLU A 161 -9.16 -21.84 -2.84
CA GLU A 161 -9.23 -20.89 -3.95
C GLU A 161 -10.14 -19.72 -3.58
N TYR A 162 -9.65 -18.51 -3.76
CA TYR A 162 -10.38 -17.29 -3.40
C TYR A 162 -10.52 -16.39 -4.62
N LEU A 163 -11.76 -16.14 -5.05
CA LEU A 163 -12.06 -15.24 -6.15
C LEU A 163 -12.16 -13.81 -5.64
N ILE A 164 -11.19 -12.98 -6.01
CA ILE A 164 -11.17 -11.57 -5.65
C ILE A 164 -11.84 -10.78 -6.78
N SER A 165 -12.98 -10.18 -6.50
CA SER A 165 -13.79 -9.45 -7.48
C SER A 165 -13.85 -7.95 -7.16
N GLY A 166 -13.77 -7.13 -8.22
CA GLY A 166 -13.92 -5.68 -8.09
C GLY A 166 -15.38 -5.24 -7.92
N PRO A 167 -15.61 -3.92 -7.69
CA PRO A 167 -16.95 -3.36 -7.54
C PRO A 167 -17.82 -3.64 -8.75
N GLY A 168 -19.07 -4.05 -8.48
CA GLY A 168 -20.04 -4.26 -9.55
C GLY A 168 -19.85 -5.52 -10.41
N TRP A 169 -18.90 -6.38 -10.08
CA TRP A 169 -18.75 -7.68 -10.74
C TRP A 169 -20.01 -8.54 -10.53
N LYS A 170 -20.55 -9.10 -11.63
CA LYS A 170 -21.81 -9.88 -11.64
C LYS A 170 -21.63 -11.31 -12.17
N GLY A 171 -20.40 -11.79 -12.23
CA GLY A 171 -20.11 -13.14 -12.69
C GLY A 171 -20.53 -14.20 -11.67
N THR A 172 -20.35 -15.46 -12.04
CA THR A 172 -20.64 -16.60 -11.18
C THR A 172 -19.34 -17.11 -10.55
N VAL A 173 -19.39 -17.38 -9.25
CA VAL A 173 -18.28 -18.01 -8.53
C VAL A 173 -18.29 -19.51 -8.83
N SER A 174 -17.14 -20.05 -9.22
CA SER A 174 -17.00 -21.48 -9.48
C SER A 174 -17.21 -22.30 -8.18
N PRO A 175 -17.77 -23.52 -8.29
CA PRO A 175 -17.88 -24.40 -7.13
C PRO A 175 -16.54 -24.61 -6.44
N GLY A 176 -16.52 -24.54 -5.13
CA GLY A 176 -15.32 -24.72 -4.31
C GLY A 176 -14.50 -23.44 -4.08
N MET A 177 -14.80 -22.34 -4.77
CA MET A 177 -14.16 -21.05 -4.54
C MET A 177 -14.94 -20.21 -3.53
N THR A 178 -14.21 -19.43 -2.75
CA THR A 178 -14.80 -18.41 -1.86
C THR A 178 -14.62 -17.02 -2.47
N GLN A 179 -15.70 -16.25 -2.59
CA GLN A 179 -15.61 -14.88 -3.11
C GLN A 179 -15.16 -13.88 -2.05
N ILE A 180 -14.24 -13.01 -2.43
CA ILE A 180 -13.84 -11.81 -1.70
C ILE A 180 -14.21 -10.60 -2.56
N ALA A 181 -15.25 -9.87 -2.16
CA ALA A 181 -15.68 -8.66 -2.86
C ALA A 181 -14.85 -7.46 -2.38
N SER A 182 -14.10 -6.87 -3.30
CA SER A 182 -13.32 -5.67 -3.03
C SER A 182 -14.17 -4.40 -3.18
N PRO A 183 -14.04 -3.41 -2.28
CA PRO A 183 -14.71 -2.12 -2.42
C PRO A 183 -14.16 -1.28 -3.58
N ASN A 184 -12.92 -1.53 -4.02
CA ASN A 184 -12.23 -0.83 -5.10
C ASN A 184 -11.58 -1.79 -6.10
N ASN A 185 -11.25 -1.26 -7.30
CA ASN A 185 -10.49 -2.03 -8.29
C ASN A 185 -9.00 -2.15 -7.93
N ALA A 186 -8.47 -1.24 -7.15
CA ALA A 186 -7.09 -1.31 -6.67
C ALA A 186 -7.06 -1.99 -5.30
N VAL A 187 -6.23 -3.02 -5.13
CA VAL A 187 -6.05 -3.73 -3.87
C VAL A 187 -4.57 -3.85 -3.55
N LEU A 188 -4.20 -3.54 -2.32
CA LEU A 188 -2.89 -3.86 -1.76
C LEU A 188 -3.00 -5.18 -1.00
N VAL A 189 -2.14 -6.13 -1.33
CA VAL A 189 -2.06 -7.42 -0.65
C VAL A 189 -0.79 -7.46 0.20
N ILE A 190 -0.95 -7.85 1.46
CA ILE A 190 0.16 -8.10 2.39
C ILE A 190 -0.07 -9.46 3.03
N GLY A 191 0.80 -10.41 2.71
CA GLY A 191 0.80 -11.74 3.29
C GLY A 191 1.93 -11.94 4.29
N ARG A 192 1.72 -12.86 5.21
CA ARG A 192 2.71 -13.33 6.19
C ARG A 192 2.65 -14.84 6.29
N VAL A 193 3.80 -15.48 6.29
CA VAL A 193 3.95 -16.93 6.53
C VAL A 193 4.94 -17.12 7.67
N PHE A 194 4.53 -17.81 8.70
CA PHE A 194 5.34 -18.04 9.90
C PHE A 194 6.54 -18.94 9.60
N VAL A 195 7.66 -18.60 10.19
CA VAL A 195 8.94 -19.33 10.16
C VAL A 195 9.29 -19.73 11.59
N GLU A 196 9.32 -21.02 11.87
CA GLU A 196 9.56 -21.54 13.21
C GLU A 196 11.04 -21.45 13.63
N SER A 197 11.93 -21.63 12.67
CA SER A 197 13.38 -21.60 12.89
C SER A 197 14.14 -21.33 11.59
N ALA A 198 15.44 -21.10 11.69
CA ALA A 198 16.30 -20.94 10.51
C ALA A 198 16.27 -22.17 9.58
N SER A 199 16.14 -23.39 10.13
CA SER A 199 16.03 -24.62 9.33
C SER A 199 14.67 -24.78 8.65
N ASP A 200 13.64 -24.12 9.14
CA ASP A 200 12.29 -24.13 8.56
C ASP A 200 12.10 -23.11 7.45
N LEU A 201 13.00 -22.13 7.33
CA LEU A 201 12.90 -21.05 6.34
C LEU A 201 12.68 -21.54 4.91
N PRO A 202 13.39 -22.57 4.38
CA PRO A 202 13.16 -23.06 3.02
C PRO A 202 11.74 -23.63 2.82
N THR A 203 11.22 -24.33 3.83
CA THR A 203 9.86 -24.90 3.79
C THR A 203 8.81 -23.79 3.80
N ALA A 204 8.94 -22.84 4.71
CA ALA A 204 8.05 -21.68 4.80
C ALA A 204 8.06 -20.85 3.51
N TYR A 205 9.25 -20.66 2.91
CA TYR A 205 9.39 -19.94 1.65
C TYR A 205 8.75 -20.68 0.47
N GLY A 206 8.93 -22.01 0.39
CA GLY A 206 8.28 -22.84 -0.62
C GLY A 206 6.75 -22.78 -0.56
N LEU A 207 6.16 -22.69 0.64
CA LEU A 207 4.72 -22.45 0.82
C LEU A 207 4.32 -21.02 0.44
N ALA A 208 5.12 -20.03 0.82
CA ALA A 208 4.86 -18.64 0.51
C ALA A 208 4.86 -18.37 -1.01
N GLN A 209 5.70 -19.06 -1.77
CA GLN A 209 5.77 -18.95 -3.23
C GLN A 209 4.57 -19.57 -3.96
N GLN A 210 3.81 -20.43 -3.29
CA GLN A 210 2.62 -21.07 -3.87
C GLN A 210 1.37 -20.23 -3.69
N ILE A 211 1.42 -19.20 -2.84
CA ILE A 211 0.37 -18.20 -2.68
C ILE A 211 0.47 -17.16 -3.79
#